data_040ea46875e2dba0051c60055571366d
#
_entry.id   040ea46875e2dba0051c60055571366d
#
_cell.length_a   1.000
_cell.length_b   1.000
_cell.length_c   1.000
_cell.angle_alpha   90.00
_cell.angle_beta   90.00
_cell.angle_gamma   90.00
#
_symmetry.space_group_name_H-M   'P 1'
#
loop_
_entity.id
_entity.type
_entity.pdbx_description
1 polymer ?
#
loop_
_entity_poly.entity_id
_entity_poly.type
_entity_poly.pdbx_seq_one_letter_code
_entity_poly.pdbx_strand_id
1 'polypeptide(L)'
;MQLHYSNNQQAGLVFISPASFASTWSAGQGLWLRPVGIAPLKALRSVLDADSALPLAGGPYGFTHLDLVTGEKAAGYKAARVSIAEARQITKDEAAGQLAAITGPRQAFAGLPMDRVQVMGIVNVTPDSFSDGGRFFDAEDAIAHGCGMAADGATLLDVGGESTRPGAEPVSTEDELTRITPVISALAKDGHLVSADTRHSAVMGPALAAGARIINNVSGFTDEGAAEVMGQTYLSAPTNSFAIAMHMQGTPQTMQENPKYGFAPIE
;
A
#
# COMPACT_ATOMS: atom_id res chain seq x y z
N MET A 1 16.36 27.68 4.54
CA MET A 1 16.75 26.26 4.63
C MET A 1 16.65 25.69 3.21
N GLN A 2 17.77 25.70 2.47
CA GLN A 2 17.83 25.18 1.09
C GLN A 2 17.76 23.67 1.15
N LEU A 3 16.67 23.10 0.66
CA LEU A 3 16.56 21.66 0.38
C LEU A 3 17.47 21.35 -0.81
N HIS A 4 18.61 20.75 -0.54
CA HIS A 4 19.43 20.13 -1.58
C HIS A 4 18.64 18.93 -2.15
N TYR A 5 18.01 19.12 -3.29
CA TYR A 5 17.61 18.03 -4.13
C TYR A 5 18.87 17.40 -4.70
N SER A 6 19.26 16.24 -4.19
CA SER A 6 20.23 15.38 -4.85
C SER A 6 19.67 15.07 -6.26
N ASN A 7 20.48 15.37 -7.28
CA ASN A 7 20.23 14.99 -8.67
C ASN A 7 20.26 13.45 -8.80
N ASN A 8 19.18 12.79 -8.38
CA ASN A 8 18.89 11.46 -8.89
C ASN A 8 18.28 11.69 -10.28
N GLN A 9 19.10 11.58 -11.31
CA GLN A 9 18.64 11.30 -12.67
C GLN A 9 18.00 9.91 -12.67
N GLN A 10 16.76 9.84 -12.22
CA GLN A 10 15.89 8.71 -12.54
C GLN A 10 15.66 8.79 -14.05
N ALA A 11 16.08 7.76 -14.75
CA ALA A 11 16.02 7.68 -16.19
C ALA A 11 14.59 8.01 -16.66
N GLY A 12 14.46 9.12 -17.38
CA GLY A 12 13.26 9.48 -18.09
C GLY A 12 12.38 10.61 -17.56
N LEU A 13 12.48 11.04 -16.29
CA LEU A 13 11.66 12.15 -15.77
C LEU A 13 12.46 13.45 -15.71
N VAL A 14 12.05 14.45 -16.48
CA VAL A 14 12.67 15.77 -16.53
C VAL A 14 11.71 16.84 -15.99
N PHE A 15 12.15 17.60 -14.98
CA PHE A 15 11.38 18.75 -14.50
C PHE A 15 11.62 19.96 -15.42
N ILE A 16 10.51 20.55 -15.87
CA ILE A 16 10.48 21.76 -16.71
C ILE A 16 9.67 22.87 -16.01
N SER A 17 9.76 24.10 -16.49
CA SER A 17 8.95 25.18 -15.92
C SER A 17 7.45 24.98 -16.19
N PRO A 18 6.56 25.51 -15.31
CA PRO A 18 5.11 25.46 -15.54
C PRO A 18 4.71 26.03 -16.89
N ALA A 19 5.32 27.12 -17.33
CA ALA A 19 5.06 27.75 -18.63
C ALA A 19 5.46 26.82 -19.79
N SER A 20 6.63 26.16 -19.70
CA SER A 20 7.05 25.17 -20.69
C SER A 20 6.13 23.95 -20.73
N PHE A 21 5.66 23.51 -19.57
CA PHE A 21 4.69 22.41 -19.49
C PHE A 21 3.38 22.82 -20.18
N ALA A 22 2.81 23.97 -19.81
CA ALA A 22 1.56 24.48 -20.37
C ALA A 22 1.61 24.69 -21.90
N SER A 23 2.80 25.01 -22.45
CA SER A 23 2.97 25.19 -23.90
C SER A 23 3.18 23.89 -24.67
N THR A 24 3.57 22.81 -24.02
CA THR A 24 3.92 21.52 -24.66
C THR A 24 2.89 20.42 -24.40
N TRP A 25 2.14 20.50 -23.30
CA TRP A 25 1.08 19.56 -23.01
C TRP A 25 -0.25 20.00 -23.65
N SER A 26 -1.01 19.05 -24.16
CA SER A 26 -2.36 19.28 -24.71
C SER A 26 -3.34 18.24 -24.19
N ALA A 27 -4.62 18.62 -24.14
CA ALA A 27 -5.71 17.74 -23.74
C ALA A 27 -5.73 16.46 -24.59
N GLY A 28 -5.99 15.32 -23.92
CA GLY A 28 -5.94 13.98 -24.54
C GLY A 28 -4.57 13.30 -24.46
N GLN A 29 -3.50 13.99 -24.05
CA GLN A 29 -2.25 13.34 -23.68
C GLN A 29 -2.32 12.77 -22.26
N GLY A 30 -1.58 11.68 -22.00
CA GLY A 30 -1.47 11.12 -20.65
C GLY A 30 -1.03 12.18 -19.64
N LEU A 31 -1.78 12.29 -18.54
CA LEU A 31 -1.52 13.22 -17.45
C LEU A 31 -1.68 12.49 -16.12
N TRP A 32 -0.70 12.66 -15.24
CA TRP A 32 -0.74 12.15 -13.87
C TRP A 32 -0.46 13.28 -12.90
N LEU A 33 -1.17 13.26 -11.77
CA LEU A 33 -1.02 14.23 -10.69
C LEU A 33 -0.34 13.60 -9.49
N ARG A 34 0.72 14.23 -8.99
CA ARG A 34 1.40 13.83 -7.76
C ARG A 34 1.29 14.94 -6.71
N PRO A 35 0.58 14.73 -5.58
CA PRO A 35 0.52 15.71 -4.50
C PRO A 35 1.89 15.92 -3.86
N VAL A 36 2.25 17.17 -3.58
CA VAL A 36 3.48 17.55 -2.90
C VAL A 36 3.23 18.70 -1.91
N GLY A 37 4.15 18.91 -0.99
CA GLY A 37 3.94 19.87 0.10
C GLY A 37 2.91 19.37 1.10
N ILE A 38 3.00 18.08 1.47
CA ILE A 38 2.07 17.42 2.38
C ILE A 38 2.35 17.84 3.82
N ALA A 39 1.30 18.26 4.53
CA ALA A 39 1.34 18.63 5.94
C ALA A 39 -0.05 18.45 6.57
N PRO A 40 -0.19 18.53 7.91
CA PRO A 40 -1.50 18.54 8.56
C PRO A 40 -2.40 19.64 7.96
N LEU A 41 -3.58 19.27 7.47
CA LEU A 41 -4.48 20.17 6.75
C LEU A 41 -4.87 21.39 7.59
N LYS A 42 -5.09 21.18 8.90
CA LYS A 42 -5.38 22.27 9.84
C LYS A 42 -4.24 23.30 9.90
N ALA A 43 -2.98 22.85 9.89
CA ALA A 43 -1.83 23.75 9.87
C ALA A 43 -1.71 24.52 8.56
N LEU A 44 -1.94 23.83 7.41
CA LEU A 44 -1.94 24.51 6.11
C LEU A 44 -3.01 25.59 6.04
N ARG A 45 -4.24 25.30 6.46
CA ARG A 45 -5.37 26.23 6.44
C ARG A 45 -5.27 27.37 7.46
N SER A 46 -4.37 27.30 8.42
CA SER A 46 -4.11 28.42 9.34
C SER A 46 -3.27 29.53 8.72
N VAL A 47 -2.55 29.22 7.63
CA VAL A 47 -1.62 30.15 6.97
C VAL A 47 -1.92 30.37 5.49
N LEU A 48 -2.76 29.54 4.89
CA LEU A 48 -3.16 29.59 3.49
C LEU A 48 -4.69 29.64 3.38
N ASP A 49 -5.19 30.23 2.31
CA ASP A 49 -6.61 30.16 1.99
C ASP A 49 -7.04 28.73 1.62
N ALA A 50 -8.36 28.48 1.64
CA ALA A 50 -8.93 27.15 1.44
C ALA A 50 -8.63 26.56 0.04
N ASP A 51 -8.38 27.40 -0.95
CA ASP A 51 -8.10 26.97 -2.32
C ASP A 51 -6.62 26.69 -2.57
N SER A 52 -5.74 27.16 -1.67
CA SER A 52 -4.29 26.94 -1.75
C SER A 52 -3.82 25.66 -1.05
N ALA A 53 -4.71 25.00 -0.28
CA ALA A 53 -4.42 23.73 0.38
C ALA A 53 -5.64 22.80 0.30
N LEU A 54 -5.49 21.68 -0.41
CA LEU A 54 -6.54 20.68 -0.57
C LEU A 54 -6.31 19.48 0.36
N PRO A 55 -7.40 18.81 0.79
CA PRO A 55 -7.28 17.58 1.58
C PRO A 55 -6.62 16.47 0.76
N LEU A 56 -5.86 15.60 1.42
CA LEU A 56 -5.36 14.37 0.85
C LEU A 56 -6.26 13.21 1.31
N ALA A 57 -6.90 12.54 0.38
CA ALA A 57 -7.76 11.38 0.62
C ALA A 57 -8.90 11.64 1.64
N GLY A 58 -9.39 12.88 1.77
CA GLY A 58 -10.38 13.26 2.77
C GLY A 58 -9.92 13.20 4.23
N GLY A 59 -8.64 12.91 4.46
CA GLY A 59 -8.04 12.73 5.78
C GLY A 59 -7.53 14.02 6.43
N PRO A 60 -6.79 13.90 7.54
CA PRO A 60 -6.30 15.05 8.32
C PRO A 60 -5.10 15.76 7.68
N TYR A 61 -4.53 15.21 6.63
CA TYR A 61 -3.45 15.82 5.87
C TYR A 61 -3.97 16.51 4.62
N GLY A 62 -3.21 17.47 4.13
CA GLY A 62 -3.45 18.17 2.88
C GLY A 62 -2.15 18.41 2.12
N PHE A 63 -2.27 18.98 0.93
CA PHE A 63 -1.15 19.33 0.08
C PHE A 63 -1.35 20.71 -0.55
N THR A 64 -0.25 21.34 -0.96
CA THR A 64 -0.25 22.72 -1.47
C THR A 64 0.12 22.83 -2.94
N HIS A 65 0.79 21.82 -3.48
CA HIS A 65 1.27 21.79 -4.86
C HIS A 65 0.99 20.44 -5.51
N LEU A 66 1.05 20.43 -6.82
CA LEU A 66 0.99 19.23 -7.64
C LEU A 66 2.20 19.19 -8.56
N ASP A 67 2.80 18.02 -8.72
CA ASP A 67 3.60 17.75 -9.89
C ASP A 67 2.66 17.21 -10.96
N LEU A 68 2.57 17.96 -12.07
CA LEU A 68 1.91 17.51 -13.29
C LEU A 68 2.94 16.70 -14.06
N VAL A 69 2.62 15.46 -14.38
CA VAL A 69 3.51 14.54 -15.10
C VAL A 69 2.83 14.16 -16.42
N THR A 70 3.56 14.24 -17.52
CA THR A 70 3.11 13.79 -18.86
C THR A 70 4.23 13.09 -19.59
N GLY A 71 3.92 12.28 -20.57
CA GLY A 71 4.89 11.58 -21.39
C GLY A 71 4.48 10.15 -21.66
N GLU A 72 5.42 9.42 -22.25
CA GLU A 72 5.29 7.99 -22.54
C GLU A 72 6.66 7.31 -22.41
N LYS A 73 6.66 6.00 -22.24
CA LYS A 73 7.87 5.20 -22.00
C LYS A 73 8.95 5.42 -23.05
N ALA A 74 8.58 5.50 -24.33
CA ALA A 74 9.53 5.63 -25.44
C ALA A 74 10.17 7.02 -25.52
N ALA A 75 9.41 8.08 -25.17
CA ALA A 75 9.84 9.48 -25.27
C ALA A 75 10.32 10.08 -23.93
N GLY A 76 10.14 9.37 -22.84
CA GLY A 76 10.40 9.84 -21.48
C GLY A 76 9.27 10.73 -20.92
N TYR A 77 9.43 11.10 -19.65
CA TYR A 77 8.42 11.87 -18.92
C TYR A 77 8.90 13.28 -18.62
N LYS A 78 7.98 14.23 -18.69
CA LYS A 78 8.18 15.62 -18.26
C LYS A 78 7.30 15.92 -17.05
N ALA A 79 7.80 16.66 -16.09
CA ALA A 79 7.05 17.11 -14.94
C ALA A 79 7.17 18.61 -14.73
N ALA A 80 6.13 19.22 -14.18
CA ALA A 80 6.18 20.59 -13.68
C ALA A 80 5.53 20.67 -12.32
N ARG A 81 6.21 21.28 -11.35
CA ARG A 81 5.64 21.58 -10.04
C ARG A 81 4.86 22.87 -10.12
N VAL A 82 3.60 22.82 -9.75
CA VAL A 82 2.65 23.94 -9.82
C VAL A 82 1.83 24.06 -8.54
N SER A 83 1.34 25.25 -8.26
CA SER A 83 0.29 25.46 -7.26
C SER A 83 -1.02 24.80 -7.73
N ILE A 84 -1.96 24.64 -6.80
CA ILE A 84 -3.28 24.10 -7.13
C ILE A 84 -4.02 24.97 -8.15
N ALA A 85 -3.90 26.31 -8.02
CA ALA A 85 -4.51 27.25 -8.94
C ALA A 85 -3.93 27.13 -10.36
N GLU A 86 -2.60 27.08 -10.49
CA GLU A 86 -1.92 26.87 -11.78
C GLU A 86 -2.28 25.51 -12.39
N ALA A 87 -2.37 24.44 -11.57
CA ALA A 87 -2.77 23.13 -12.05
C ALA A 87 -4.15 23.19 -12.71
N ARG A 88 -5.14 23.79 -12.03
CA ARG A 88 -6.49 23.96 -12.57
C ARG A 88 -6.51 24.79 -13.87
N GLN A 89 -5.69 25.84 -13.93
CA GLN A 89 -5.58 26.69 -15.12
C GLN A 89 -4.94 25.95 -16.30
N ILE A 90 -3.90 25.17 -16.07
CA ILE A 90 -3.18 24.42 -17.12
C ILE A 90 -4.01 23.25 -17.61
N THR A 91 -4.56 22.46 -16.71
CA THR A 91 -5.21 21.18 -17.04
C THR A 91 -6.70 21.30 -17.30
N LYS A 92 -7.32 22.42 -16.92
CA LYS A 92 -8.78 22.63 -17.01
C LYS A 92 -9.54 21.42 -16.43
N ASP A 93 -10.44 20.83 -17.19
CA ASP A 93 -11.27 19.71 -16.76
C ASP A 93 -10.55 18.34 -16.85
N GLU A 94 -9.44 18.24 -17.59
CA GLU A 94 -8.72 16.97 -17.80
C GLU A 94 -8.21 16.33 -16.50
N ALA A 95 -7.82 17.15 -15.54
CA ALA A 95 -7.34 16.68 -14.24
C ALA A 95 -8.45 16.56 -13.18
N ALA A 96 -9.67 16.99 -13.46
CA ALA A 96 -10.74 17.09 -12.46
C ALA A 96 -11.05 15.75 -11.79
N GLY A 97 -11.13 14.67 -12.56
CA GLY A 97 -11.35 13.31 -12.05
C GLY A 97 -10.21 12.81 -11.16
N GLN A 98 -8.95 13.02 -11.56
CA GLN A 98 -7.79 12.65 -10.75
C GLN A 98 -7.72 13.49 -9.48
N LEU A 99 -7.96 14.80 -9.57
CA LEU A 99 -7.95 15.68 -8.42
C LEU A 99 -9.06 15.30 -7.42
N ALA A 100 -10.26 14.98 -7.90
CA ALA A 100 -11.35 14.48 -7.07
C ALA A 100 -10.97 13.15 -6.39
N ALA A 101 -10.32 12.23 -7.10
CA ALA A 101 -9.84 10.98 -6.53
C ALA A 101 -8.73 11.17 -5.48
N ILE A 102 -7.84 12.15 -5.67
CA ILE A 102 -6.78 12.49 -4.72
C ILE A 102 -7.35 13.15 -3.45
N THR A 103 -8.33 14.04 -3.61
CA THR A 103 -8.86 14.85 -2.50
C THR A 103 -10.04 14.20 -1.78
N GLY A 104 -10.78 13.35 -2.48
CA GLY A 104 -11.98 12.68 -1.96
C GLY A 104 -11.65 11.67 -0.85
N PRO A 105 -12.61 11.42 0.04
CA PRO A 105 -12.46 10.41 1.08
C PRO A 105 -12.28 9.03 0.45
N ARG A 106 -11.41 8.22 1.03
CA ARG A 106 -11.25 6.82 0.67
C ARG A 106 -12.43 6.01 1.21
N GLN A 107 -12.86 5.03 0.44
CA GLN A 107 -13.81 4.04 0.92
C GLN A 107 -13.19 3.25 2.09
N ALA A 108 -14.06 2.75 2.98
CA ALA A 108 -13.62 1.87 4.04
C ALA A 108 -12.94 0.62 3.45
N PHE A 109 -11.80 0.24 4.04
CA PHE A 109 -11.07 -0.98 3.68
C PHE A 109 -11.35 -2.05 4.72
N ALA A 110 -11.94 -3.15 4.34
CA ALA A 110 -12.33 -4.26 5.23
C ALA A 110 -13.19 -3.81 6.45
N GLY A 111 -13.96 -2.73 6.29
CA GLY A 111 -14.75 -2.11 7.36
C GLY A 111 -13.99 -1.05 8.17
N LEU A 112 -12.68 -0.89 7.97
CA LEU A 112 -11.89 0.14 8.61
C LEU A 112 -12.10 1.50 7.93
N PRO A 113 -12.42 2.56 8.66
CA PRO A 113 -12.52 3.90 8.10
C PRO A 113 -11.12 4.39 7.69
N MET A 114 -11.01 4.93 6.46
CA MET A 114 -9.75 5.37 5.90
C MET A 114 -9.52 6.90 6.03
N ASP A 115 -10.28 7.55 6.91
CA ASP A 115 -10.15 8.97 7.26
C ASP A 115 -9.11 9.23 8.37
N ARG A 116 -8.58 8.16 8.95
CA ARG A 116 -7.59 8.18 10.03
C ARG A 116 -6.58 7.03 9.89
N VAL A 117 -5.47 7.12 10.60
CA VAL A 117 -4.45 6.06 10.65
C VAL A 117 -5.06 4.79 11.23
N GLN A 118 -4.82 3.69 10.55
CA GLN A 118 -5.10 2.33 11.02
C GLN A 118 -3.78 1.65 11.39
N VAL A 119 -3.76 0.91 12.48
CA VAL A 119 -2.56 0.22 12.96
C VAL A 119 -2.71 -1.27 12.70
N MET A 120 -1.74 -1.84 11.97
CA MET A 120 -1.64 -3.26 11.71
C MET A 120 -0.64 -3.89 12.69
N GLY A 121 -1.11 -4.78 13.54
CA GLY A 121 -0.26 -5.60 14.41
C GLY A 121 0.25 -6.82 13.64
N ILE A 122 1.57 -7.07 13.68
CA ILE A 122 2.20 -8.19 12.96
C ILE A 122 2.38 -9.38 13.90
N VAL A 123 1.72 -10.48 13.58
CA VAL A 123 1.78 -11.76 14.32
C VAL A 123 2.58 -12.77 13.52
N ASN A 124 3.91 -12.82 13.73
CA ASN A 124 4.77 -13.79 13.08
C ASN A 124 4.69 -15.14 13.78
N VAL A 125 4.24 -16.14 13.04
CA VAL A 125 4.03 -17.52 13.48
C VAL A 125 5.19 -18.38 13.00
N THR A 126 6.42 -17.96 13.33
CA THR A 126 7.66 -18.64 12.91
C THR A 126 8.43 -19.16 14.11
N PRO A 127 9.17 -20.29 13.99
CA PRO A 127 9.93 -20.89 15.11
C PRO A 127 10.89 -19.91 15.82
N ASP A 128 11.39 -18.93 15.09
CA ASP A 128 12.37 -17.95 15.63
C ASP A 128 11.70 -16.77 16.36
N SER A 129 10.39 -16.60 16.25
CA SER A 129 9.70 -15.43 16.78
C SER A 129 9.39 -15.51 18.28
N PHE A 130 9.39 -16.72 18.85
CA PHE A 130 9.00 -16.98 20.24
C PHE A 130 9.98 -17.89 20.98
N SER A 131 11.22 -18.09 20.51
CA SER A 131 12.10 -19.10 21.08
C SER A 131 13.17 -18.55 22.01
N ASP A 132 13.11 -19.03 23.25
CA ASP A 132 14.27 -19.50 24.01
C ASP A 132 14.46 -21.02 23.77
N GLY A 133 14.57 -21.45 22.50
CA GLY A 133 15.08 -22.78 22.16
C GLY A 133 14.11 -23.96 22.15
N GLY A 134 12.80 -23.76 22.01
CA GLY A 134 11.80 -24.84 21.98
C GLY A 134 11.27 -25.18 20.57
N ARG A 135 11.23 -26.45 20.23
CA ARG A 135 10.73 -27.01 18.95
C ARG A 135 9.21 -26.98 18.78
N PHE A 136 8.47 -26.38 19.69
CA PHE A 136 7.03 -26.28 19.64
C PHE A 136 6.66 -24.81 19.57
N PHE A 137 6.24 -24.44 18.41
CA PHE A 137 5.53 -23.22 18.11
C PHE A 137 4.23 -23.24 18.91
N ASP A 138 4.08 -22.34 19.87
CA ASP A 138 2.88 -22.25 20.65
C ASP A 138 1.90 -21.27 19.97
N ALA A 139 0.88 -21.83 19.30
CA ALA A 139 -0.19 -21.03 18.73
C ALA A 139 -0.90 -20.18 19.80
N GLU A 140 -0.90 -20.63 21.06
CA GLU A 140 -1.48 -19.88 22.17
C GLU A 140 -0.72 -18.60 22.45
N ASP A 141 0.62 -18.63 22.39
CA ASP A 141 1.46 -17.43 22.54
C ASP A 141 1.22 -16.43 21.43
N ALA A 142 1.11 -16.88 20.17
CA ALA A 142 0.79 -16.03 19.04
C ALA A 142 -0.60 -15.39 19.14
N ILE A 143 -1.59 -16.16 19.59
CA ILE A 143 -2.96 -15.68 19.85
C ILE A 143 -2.93 -14.62 20.97
N ALA A 144 -2.28 -14.94 22.09
CA ALA A 144 -2.17 -14.01 23.22
C ALA A 144 -1.47 -12.70 22.83
N HIS A 145 -0.38 -12.81 22.02
CA HIS A 145 0.33 -11.65 21.49
C HIS A 145 -0.57 -10.81 20.58
N GLY A 146 -1.32 -11.43 19.66
CA GLY A 146 -2.28 -10.76 18.79
C GLY A 146 -3.36 -10.02 19.58
N CYS A 147 -3.96 -10.68 20.58
CA CYS A 147 -4.94 -10.07 21.48
C CYS A 147 -4.34 -8.88 22.25
N GLY A 148 -3.09 -9.00 22.71
CA GLY A 148 -2.37 -7.90 23.37
C GLY A 148 -2.20 -6.69 22.45
N MET A 149 -1.75 -6.89 21.21
CA MET A 149 -1.63 -5.81 20.22
C MET A 149 -2.98 -5.15 19.92
N ALA A 150 -4.06 -5.93 19.83
CA ALA A 150 -5.40 -5.38 19.63
C ALA A 150 -5.84 -4.52 20.84
N ALA A 151 -5.56 -4.95 22.06
CA ALA A 151 -5.82 -4.18 23.28
C ALA A 151 -4.99 -2.88 23.32
N ASP A 152 -3.78 -2.88 22.77
CA ASP A 152 -2.90 -1.71 22.65
C ASP A 152 -3.28 -0.79 21.48
N GLY A 153 -4.28 -1.16 20.66
CA GLY A 153 -4.85 -0.28 19.63
C GLY A 153 -4.61 -0.72 18.20
N ALA A 154 -4.09 -1.93 17.94
CA ALA A 154 -4.09 -2.48 16.59
C ALA A 154 -5.53 -2.69 16.11
N THR A 155 -5.82 -2.20 14.91
CA THR A 155 -7.16 -2.28 14.29
C THR A 155 -7.31 -3.49 13.37
N LEU A 156 -6.20 -4.10 12.98
CA LEU A 156 -6.15 -5.36 12.26
C LEU A 156 -4.89 -6.13 12.66
N LEU A 157 -4.92 -7.44 12.56
CA LEU A 157 -3.83 -8.35 12.92
C LEU A 157 -3.39 -9.11 11.66
N ASP A 158 -2.10 -9.02 11.32
CA ASP A 158 -1.51 -9.64 10.13
C ASP A 158 -0.74 -10.90 10.55
N VAL A 159 -1.26 -12.06 10.20
CA VAL A 159 -0.75 -13.38 10.64
C VAL A 159 0.05 -14.01 9.52
N GLY A 160 1.35 -14.22 9.75
CA GLY A 160 2.27 -14.80 8.78
C GLY A 160 3.00 -16.03 9.32
N GLY A 161 3.07 -17.11 8.53
CA GLY A 161 3.73 -18.38 8.88
C GLY A 161 5.10 -18.58 8.24
N GLU A 162 5.46 -17.73 7.28
CA GLU A 162 6.75 -17.71 6.59
C GLU A 162 7.47 -16.38 6.87
N SER A 163 8.77 -16.44 7.15
CA SER A 163 9.58 -15.23 7.25
C SER A 163 9.98 -14.73 5.86
N THR A 164 9.62 -13.50 5.52
CA THR A 164 10.02 -12.84 4.28
C THR A 164 11.33 -12.06 4.40
N ARG A 165 12.06 -12.22 5.53
CA ARG A 165 13.36 -11.58 5.72
C ARG A 165 14.41 -12.16 4.78
N PRO A 166 15.37 -11.36 4.28
CA PRO A 166 16.49 -11.86 3.51
C PRO A 166 17.22 -13.01 4.23
N GLY A 167 17.42 -14.14 3.53
CA GLY A 167 18.09 -15.32 4.08
C GLY A 167 17.21 -16.27 4.89
N ALA A 168 15.92 -16.00 5.05
CA ALA A 168 15.01 -16.96 5.66
C ALA A 168 14.82 -18.19 4.76
N GLU A 169 14.77 -19.37 5.38
CA GLU A 169 14.46 -20.61 4.68
C GLU A 169 13.00 -20.63 4.23
N PRO A 170 12.72 -21.04 2.99
CA PRO A 170 11.34 -21.20 2.51
C PRO A 170 10.58 -22.23 3.34
N VAL A 171 9.32 -21.95 3.60
CA VAL A 171 8.42 -22.83 4.35
C VAL A 171 7.51 -23.55 3.37
N SER A 172 7.22 -24.83 3.61
CA SER A 172 6.22 -25.56 2.81
C SER A 172 4.82 -24.98 3.04
N THR A 173 3.94 -25.06 2.04
CA THR A 173 2.55 -24.62 2.17
C THR A 173 1.79 -25.37 3.27
N GLU A 174 2.13 -26.63 3.50
CA GLU A 174 1.55 -27.45 4.57
C GLU A 174 1.97 -26.96 5.96
N ASP A 175 3.27 -26.68 6.14
CA ASP A 175 3.78 -26.13 7.39
C ASP A 175 3.22 -24.73 7.65
N GLU A 176 3.15 -23.87 6.61
CA GLU A 176 2.56 -22.55 6.72
C GLU A 176 1.11 -22.63 7.18
N LEU A 177 0.29 -23.47 6.54
CA LEU A 177 -1.10 -23.70 6.92
C LEU A 177 -1.24 -24.22 8.36
N THR A 178 -0.39 -25.15 8.75
CA THR A 178 -0.41 -25.72 10.10
C THR A 178 -0.14 -24.65 11.15
N ARG A 179 0.73 -23.69 10.85
CA ARG A 179 1.07 -22.59 11.74
C ARG A 179 -0.04 -21.54 11.82
N ILE A 180 -0.51 -21.02 10.68
CA ILE A 180 -1.37 -19.81 10.70
C ILE A 180 -2.85 -20.13 10.91
N THR A 181 -3.35 -21.28 10.46
CA THR A 181 -4.78 -21.61 10.51
C THR A 181 -5.39 -21.54 11.92
N PRO A 182 -4.78 -22.18 12.94
CA PRO A 182 -5.34 -22.11 14.31
C PRO A 182 -5.31 -20.69 14.88
N VAL A 183 -4.27 -19.91 14.59
CA VAL A 183 -4.13 -18.52 15.05
C VAL A 183 -5.17 -17.61 14.38
N ILE A 184 -5.32 -17.69 13.06
CA ILE A 184 -6.34 -16.95 12.31
C ILE A 184 -7.73 -17.28 12.84
N SER A 185 -8.04 -18.57 13.02
CA SER A 185 -9.35 -19.02 13.47
C SER A 185 -9.70 -18.50 14.88
N ALA A 186 -8.75 -18.54 15.80
CA ALA A 186 -8.96 -18.03 17.16
C ALA A 186 -9.18 -16.50 17.17
N LEU A 187 -8.28 -15.75 16.54
CA LEU A 187 -8.37 -14.29 16.51
C LEU A 187 -9.64 -13.80 15.79
N ALA A 188 -10.02 -14.44 14.67
CA ALA A 188 -11.26 -14.11 13.96
C ALA A 188 -12.52 -14.43 14.79
N LYS A 189 -12.52 -15.55 15.53
CA LYS A 189 -13.61 -15.94 16.42
C LYS A 189 -13.78 -14.94 17.57
N ASP A 190 -12.68 -14.38 18.05
CA ASP A 190 -12.69 -13.33 19.09
C ASP A 190 -13.09 -11.94 18.54
N GLY A 191 -13.44 -11.87 17.26
CA GLY A 191 -13.97 -10.66 16.60
C GLY A 191 -12.90 -9.71 16.06
N HIS A 192 -11.63 -10.11 16.04
CA HIS A 192 -10.57 -9.31 15.43
C HIS A 192 -10.63 -9.36 13.91
N LEU A 193 -10.27 -8.25 13.27
CA LEU A 193 -10.03 -8.23 11.82
C LEU A 193 -8.66 -8.86 11.56
N VAL A 194 -8.64 -9.96 10.79
CA VAL A 194 -7.42 -10.72 10.52
C VAL A 194 -7.03 -10.62 9.05
N SER A 195 -5.76 -10.38 8.83
CA SER A 195 -5.05 -10.52 7.55
C SER A 195 -4.18 -11.76 7.59
N ALA A 196 -4.09 -12.48 6.48
CA ALA A 196 -3.13 -13.56 6.30
C ALA A 196 -2.00 -13.07 5.39
N ASP A 197 -0.77 -13.00 5.94
CA ASP A 197 0.44 -12.68 5.17
C ASP A 197 0.96 -13.97 4.54
N THR A 198 0.66 -14.14 3.27
CA THR A 198 1.10 -15.30 2.48
C THR A 198 1.32 -14.94 1.01
N ARG A 199 2.37 -15.52 0.43
CA ARG A 199 2.65 -15.43 -1.01
C ARG A 199 2.11 -16.63 -1.80
N HIS A 200 1.69 -17.70 -1.11
CA HIS A 200 1.28 -18.95 -1.72
C HIS A 200 -0.22 -19.01 -1.99
N SER A 201 -0.60 -19.20 -3.26
CA SER A 201 -2.00 -19.34 -3.70
C SER A 201 -2.75 -20.46 -2.97
N ALA A 202 -2.06 -21.58 -2.71
CA ALA A 202 -2.62 -22.72 -1.99
C ALA A 202 -2.99 -22.43 -0.52
N VAL A 203 -2.39 -21.40 0.08
CA VAL A 203 -2.63 -20.99 1.48
C VAL A 203 -3.80 -20.00 1.58
N MET A 204 -4.05 -19.19 0.55
CA MET A 204 -5.03 -18.09 0.59
C MET A 204 -6.45 -18.59 0.88
N GLY A 205 -6.92 -19.58 0.13
CA GLY A 205 -8.28 -20.14 0.30
C GLY A 205 -8.54 -20.68 1.71
N PRO A 206 -7.70 -21.58 2.22
CA PRO A 206 -7.79 -22.08 3.59
C PRO A 206 -7.72 -20.98 4.66
N ALA A 207 -6.85 -19.95 4.49
CA ALA A 207 -6.75 -18.83 5.42
C ALA A 207 -8.04 -18.00 5.45
N LEU A 208 -8.66 -17.73 4.30
CA LEU A 208 -9.96 -17.06 4.20
C LEU A 208 -11.06 -17.93 4.83
N ALA A 209 -11.05 -19.24 4.62
CA ALA A 209 -11.99 -20.17 5.25
C ALA A 209 -11.83 -20.22 6.78
N ALA A 210 -10.60 -20.02 7.30
CA ALA A 210 -10.31 -19.92 8.73
C ALA A 210 -10.81 -18.61 9.37
N GLY A 211 -11.17 -17.59 8.57
CA GLY A 211 -11.74 -16.33 9.03
C GLY A 211 -10.91 -15.10 8.73
N ALA A 212 -9.78 -15.22 8.02
CA ALA A 212 -9.10 -14.07 7.48
C ALA A 212 -10.03 -13.31 6.51
N ARG A 213 -9.99 -11.99 6.54
CA ARG A 213 -10.73 -11.14 5.62
C ARG A 213 -9.84 -10.41 4.63
N ILE A 214 -8.55 -10.44 4.86
CA ILE A 214 -7.54 -9.79 4.03
C ILE A 214 -6.48 -10.82 3.68
N ILE A 215 -6.03 -10.84 2.43
CA ILE A 215 -4.78 -11.49 2.02
C ILE A 215 -3.75 -10.39 1.79
N ASN A 216 -2.69 -10.42 2.60
CA ASN A 216 -1.52 -9.56 2.44
C ASN A 216 -0.47 -10.35 1.65
N ASN A 217 -0.15 -9.89 0.43
CA ASN A 217 0.68 -10.67 -0.49
C ASN A 217 1.93 -9.90 -0.90
N VAL A 218 3.07 -10.34 -0.36
CA VAL A 218 4.38 -9.74 -0.62
C VAL A 218 4.83 -9.91 -2.08
N SER A 219 4.38 -10.95 -2.78
CA SER A 219 4.72 -11.19 -4.18
C SER A 219 3.83 -10.45 -5.19
N GLY A 220 2.85 -9.66 -4.73
CA GLY A 220 1.93 -8.95 -5.60
C GLY A 220 1.03 -9.88 -6.43
N PHE A 221 0.67 -11.04 -5.87
CA PHE A 221 -0.18 -12.06 -6.49
C PHE A 221 0.43 -12.69 -7.76
N THR A 222 1.76 -12.79 -7.83
CA THR A 222 2.47 -13.41 -8.97
C THR A 222 2.53 -14.94 -8.91
N ASP A 223 2.18 -15.54 -7.76
CA ASP A 223 2.05 -17.00 -7.66
C ASP A 223 0.90 -17.50 -8.52
N GLU A 224 1.10 -18.66 -9.19
CA GLU A 224 0.09 -19.22 -10.08
C GLU A 224 -1.22 -19.52 -9.34
N GLY A 225 -2.34 -19.05 -9.88
CA GLY A 225 -3.65 -19.19 -9.25
C GLY A 225 -3.99 -18.15 -8.17
N ALA A 226 -3.06 -17.32 -7.73
CA ALA A 226 -3.30 -16.38 -6.64
C ALA A 226 -4.38 -15.34 -6.98
N ALA A 227 -4.33 -14.77 -8.17
CA ALA A 227 -5.33 -13.82 -8.64
C ALA A 227 -6.72 -14.46 -8.83
N GLU A 228 -6.74 -15.71 -9.31
CA GLU A 228 -7.97 -16.49 -9.47
C GLU A 228 -8.66 -16.78 -8.14
N VAL A 229 -7.89 -17.19 -7.12
CA VAL A 229 -8.42 -17.43 -5.76
C VAL A 229 -9.08 -16.16 -5.23
N MET A 230 -8.41 -15.02 -5.32
CA MET A 230 -8.97 -13.76 -4.86
C MET A 230 -10.17 -13.32 -5.68
N GLY A 231 -10.13 -13.49 -7.00
CA GLY A 231 -11.25 -13.19 -7.89
C GLY A 231 -12.49 -14.02 -7.58
N GLN A 232 -12.35 -15.33 -7.39
CA GLN A 232 -13.45 -16.23 -7.04
C GLN A 232 -14.04 -15.90 -5.65
N THR A 233 -13.20 -15.60 -4.68
CA THR A 233 -13.65 -15.21 -3.34
C THR A 233 -14.39 -13.88 -3.38
N TYR A 234 -13.90 -12.89 -4.13
CA TYR A 234 -14.56 -11.62 -4.32
C TYR A 234 -15.93 -11.77 -5.01
N LEU A 235 -16.03 -12.61 -6.03
CA LEU A 235 -17.30 -12.84 -6.74
C LEU A 235 -18.35 -13.54 -5.86
N SER A 236 -17.91 -14.42 -4.95
CA SER A 236 -18.83 -15.11 -4.02
C SER A 236 -19.22 -14.26 -2.81
N ALA A 237 -18.34 -13.36 -2.35
CA ALA A 237 -18.56 -12.50 -1.19
C ALA A 237 -17.83 -11.14 -1.32
N PRO A 238 -18.35 -10.21 -2.15
CA PRO A 238 -17.64 -8.96 -2.52
C PRO A 238 -17.27 -8.03 -1.35
N THR A 239 -17.94 -8.17 -0.21
CA THR A 239 -17.70 -7.34 0.98
C THR A 239 -16.86 -8.03 2.06
N ASN A 240 -16.47 -9.29 1.85
CA ASN A 240 -15.84 -10.10 2.88
C ASN A 240 -14.38 -10.45 2.63
N SER A 241 -13.85 -10.16 1.43
CA SER A 241 -12.45 -10.43 1.10
C SER A 241 -11.78 -9.22 0.47
N PHE A 242 -10.58 -8.94 0.93
CA PHE A 242 -9.77 -7.80 0.53
C PHE A 242 -8.35 -8.26 0.25
N ALA A 243 -7.60 -7.47 -0.52
CA ALA A 243 -6.23 -7.77 -0.87
C ALA A 243 -5.31 -6.58 -0.60
N ILE A 244 -4.12 -6.88 -0.10
CA ILE A 244 -2.99 -5.96 -0.06
C ILE A 244 -1.92 -6.55 -0.97
N ALA A 245 -1.57 -5.83 -2.04
CA ALA A 245 -0.53 -6.24 -2.97
C ALA A 245 0.71 -5.37 -2.76
N MET A 246 1.83 -5.98 -2.42
CA MET A 246 3.12 -5.30 -2.37
C MET A 246 3.79 -5.35 -3.74
N HIS A 247 4.48 -4.28 -4.10
CA HIS A 247 5.38 -4.28 -5.25
C HIS A 247 6.79 -4.64 -4.79
N MET A 248 7.40 -5.65 -5.42
CA MET A 248 8.83 -5.97 -5.25
C MET A 248 9.47 -6.33 -6.58
N GLN A 249 10.79 -6.21 -6.66
CA GLN A 249 11.61 -6.79 -7.72
C GLN A 249 12.27 -8.08 -7.22
N GLY A 250 12.29 -9.10 -8.07
CA GLY A 250 12.90 -10.39 -7.70
C GLY A 250 12.01 -11.21 -6.75
N THR A 251 12.62 -11.78 -5.75
CA THR A 251 11.99 -12.61 -4.70
C THR A 251 12.18 -11.97 -3.33
N PRO A 252 11.47 -12.40 -2.27
CA PRO A 252 11.71 -11.90 -0.93
C PRO A 252 13.18 -11.94 -0.51
N GLN A 253 13.93 -12.94 -0.96
CA GLN A 253 15.36 -13.11 -0.66
C GLN A 253 16.24 -12.07 -1.39
N THR A 254 15.84 -11.63 -2.58
CA THR A 254 16.68 -10.78 -3.46
C THR A 254 16.12 -9.38 -3.67
N MET A 255 14.92 -9.07 -3.18
CA MET A 255 14.22 -7.79 -3.42
C MET A 255 14.99 -6.55 -2.93
N GLN A 256 15.93 -6.72 -2.00
CA GLN A 256 16.80 -5.64 -1.48
C GLN A 256 18.17 -5.60 -2.18
N GLU A 257 18.48 -6.53 -3.08
CA GLU A 257 19.74 -6.59 -3.79
C GLU A 257 19.74 -5.62 -4.98
N ASN A 258 20.09 -4.35 -4.71
CA ASN A 258 20.26 -3.31 -5.72
C ASN A 258 19.08 -3.20 -6.71
N PRO A 259 17.84 -3.00 -6.24
CA PRO A 259 16.67 -2.92 -7.11
C PRO A 259 16.84 -1.78 -8.12
N LYS A 260 16.66 -2.10 -9.39
CA LYS A 260 16.79 -1.14 -10.49
C LYS A 260 15.51 -1.08 -11.28
N TYR A 261 14.99 0.12 -11.44
CA TYR A 261 13.89 0.40 -12.33
C TYR A 261 14.44 1.02 -13.63
N GLY A 262 14.13 0.43 -14.77
CA GLY A 262 14.51 0.95 -16.08
C GLY A 262 13.76 2.24 -16.44
N PHE A 263 12.76 2.62 -15.64
CA PHE A 263 11.90 3.80 -15.81
C PHE A 263 11.35 4.23 -14.45
N ALA A 264 10.70 5.39 -14.38
CA ALA A 264 10.10 5.88 -13.15
C ALA A 264 9.00 4.92 -12.65
N PRO A 265 8.93 4.63 -11.32
CA PRO A 265 7.97 3.68 -10.75
C PRO A 265 6.49 4.12 -10.81
N ILE A 266 6.14 5.00 -11.71
CA ILE A 266 4.77 5.51 -11.96
C ILE A 266 4.15 4.87 -13.21
N GLU A 267 4.84 3.97 -13.84
CA GLU A 267 4.32 3.14 -14.93
C GLU A 267 3.68 1.87 -14.34
#